data_6d29fb33cc5e2bd79f3899c2cbf4156e
#
_entry.id   6d29fb33cc5e2bd79f3899c2cbf4156e
#
_cell.length_a   1.000
_cell.length_b   1.000
_cell.length_c   1.000
_cell.angle_alpha   90.00
_cell.angle_beta   90.00
_cell.angle_gamma   90.00
#
_symmetry.space_group_name_H-M   'P 1'
#
loop_
_entity.id
_entity.type
_entity.pdbx_description
1 polymer ?
#
loop_
_entity_poly.entity_id
_entity_poly.type
_entity_poly.pdbx_seq_one_letter_code
_entity_poly.pdbx_strand_id
1 'polypeptide(L)' 'MDLSRATWRKSSHSATNGCVEVALDTAEVAVRDSKDRNGPVLRFNAHEWEAFLAGVRNGEFEQPKVQ' A
#
# COMPACT_ATOMS: atom_id res chain seq x y z
N MET A 1 -0.70 -14.80 4.17
CA MET A 1 -1.19 -13.87 5.24
C MET A 1 -2.69 -13.99 5.36
N ASP A 2 -3.16 -14.16 6.58
CA ASP A 2 -4.59 -14.17 6.86
C ASP A 2 -5.07 -12.73 7.03
N LEU A 3 -5.84 -12.24 6.06
CA LEU A 3 -6.29 -10.84 6.05
C LEU A 3 -7.25 -10.51 7.18
N SER A 4 -7.96 -11.50 7.72
CA SER A 4 -8.88 -11.26 8.84
C SER A 4 -8.14 -10.92 10.13
N ARG A 5 -6.86 -11.24 10.20
CA ARG A 5 -5.99 -10.96 11.36
C ARG A 5 -4.93 -9.93 11.04
N ALA A 6 -4.93 -9.39 9.85
CA ALA A 6 -3.91 -8.45 9.43
C ALA A 6 -4.05 -7.12 10.18
N THR A 7 -2.91 -6.50 10.48
CA THR A 7 -2.88 -5.15 11.00
C THR A 7 -2.62 -4.21 9.82
N TRP A 8 -3.60 -3.39 9.52
CA TRP A 8 -3.51 -2.44 8.41
C TRP A 8 -3.00 -1.10 8.91
N ARG A 9 -2.08 -0.52 8.15
CA ARG A 9 -1.48 0.77 8.48
C ARG A 9 -1.61 1.73 7.32
N LYS A 10 -1.72 2.99 7.67
CA LYS A 10 -1.78 4.12 6.72
C LYS A 10 -0.55 4.98 6.89
N SER A 11 -0.25 5.77 5.87
CA SER A 11 0.80 6.78 5.99
C SER A 11 0.42 7.83 7.06
N SER A 12 1.39 8.30 7.81
CA SER A 12 1.20 9.43 8.73
C SER A 12 0.90 10.73 8.00
N HIS A 13 1.13 10.76 6.68
CA HIS A 13 0.80 11.91 5.83
C HIS A 13 -0.63 11.88 5.30
N SER A 14 -1.42 10.88 5.68
CA SER A 14 -2.80 10.78 5.23
C SER A 14 -3.63 11.95 5.74
N ALA A 15 -4.39 12.53 4.83
CA ALA A 15 -5.40 13.51 5.20
C ALA A 15 -6.66 12.79 5.70
N THR A 16 -7.74 13.53 5.89
CA THR A 16 -8.97 13.01 6.46
C THR A 16 -9.74 12.06 5.55
N ASN A 17 -9.50 12.13 4.25
CA ASN A 17 -10.26 11.36 3.26
C ASN A 17 -9.38 10.43 2.46
N GLY A 18 -9.68 9.13 2.56
CA GLY A 18 -9.15 8.14 1.65
C GLY A 18 -7.65 7.96 1.71
N CYS A 19 -7.26 6.77 2.04
CA CYS A 19 -5.84 6.41 2.12
C CYS A 19 -5.64 5.06 1.51
N VAL A 20 -4.39 4.79 1.16
CA VAL A 20 -3.95 3.44 0.88
C VAL A 20 -3.64 2.78 2.22
N GLU A 21 -4.16 1.60 2.43
CA GLU A 21 -3.84 0.80 3.61
C GLU A 21 -2.96 -0.37 3.23
N VAL A 22 -1.96 -0.64 4.05
CA VAL A 22 -0.98 -1.70 3.80
C VAL A 22 -0.88 -2.61 5.02
N ALA A 23 -0.96 -3.91 4.78
CA ALA A 23 -0.70 -4.91 5.80
C ALA A 23 0.61 -5.61 5.46
N LEU A 24 1.51 -5.67 6.41
CA LEU A 24 2.87 -6.16 6.22
C LEU A 24 3.11 -7.43 7.02
N ASP A 25 3.75 -8.39 6.39
CA ASP A 25 4.23 -9.58 7.05
C ASP A 25 5.60 -9.91 6.42
N THR A 26 6.33 -10.90 6.94
CA THR A 26 7.68 -11.17 6.48
C THR A 26 7.76 -11.70 5.05
N ALA A 27 6.70 -12.33 4.56
CA ALA A 27 6.69 -12.98 3.24
C ALA A 27 5.77 -12.30 2.24
N GLU A 28 4.84 -11.48 2.70
CA GLU A 28 3.77 -10.98 1.85
C GLU A 28 3.32 -9.59 2.29
N VAL A 29 2.85 -8.82 1.33
CA VAL A 29 2.28 -7.50 1.58
C VAL A 29 0.91 -7.43 0.91
N ALA A 30 -0.07 -6.88 1.61
CA ALA A 30 -1.40 -6.64 1.07
C ALA A 30 -1.69 -5.15 1.04
N VAL A 31 -2.35 -4.69 -0.02
CA VAL A 31 -2.66 -3.27 -0.24
C VAL A 31 -4.12 -3.15 -0.60
N ARG A 32 -4.81 -2.19 -0.01
CA ARG A 32 -6.22 -1.92 -0.33
C ARG A 32 -6.55 -0.43 -0.19
N ASP A 33 -7.71 -0.07 -0.74
CA ASP A 33 -8.26 1.28 -0.59
C ASP A 33 -9.03 1.35 0.74
N SER A 34 -8.68 2.29 1.60
CA SER A 34 -9.35 2.45 2.90
C SER A 34 -10.82 2.84 2.77
N LYS A 35 -11.21 3.39 1.62
CA LYS A 35 -12.61 3.76 1.36
C LYS A 35 -13.46 2.55 0.99
N ASP A 36 -12.85 1.43 0.70
CA ASP A 36 -13.55 0.21 0.29
C ASP A 36 -12.86 -1.01 0.92
N ARG A 37 -13.04 -1.15 2.22
CA ARG A 37 -12.35 -2.20 2.98
C ARG A 37 -12.81 -3.60 2.66
N ASN A 38 -13.98 -3.74 2.05
CA ASN A 38 -14.49 -5.03 1.58
C ASN A 38 -14.23 -5.24 0.08
N GLY A 39 -13.55 -4.29 -0.55
CA GLY A 39 -13.20 -4.35 -1.96
C GLY A 39 -11.96 -5.17 -2.24
N PRO A 40 -11.44 -5.02 -3.45
CA PRO A 40 -10.26 -5.78 -3.86
C PRO A 40 -9.04 -5.52 -2.98
N VAL A 41 -8.24 -6.56 -2.80
CA VAL A 41 -6.97 -6.48 -2.10
C VAL A 41 -5.89 -6.98 -3.05
N LEU A 42 -4.85 -6.17 -3.21
CA LEU A 42 -3.68 -6.56 -3.99
C LEU A 42 -2.69 -7.25 -3.06
N ARG A 43 -2.07 -8.32 -3.52
CA ARG A 43 -1.08 -9.06 -2.74
C ARG A 43 0.23 -9.15 -3.50
N PHE A 44 1.31 -8.94 -2.78
CA PHE A 44 2.65 -8.96 -3.35
C PHE A 44 3.58 -9.77 -2.45
N ASN A 45 4.58 -10.40 -3.05
CA ASN A 45 5.64 -11.01 -2.25
C ASN A 45 6.64 -9.93 -1.81
N ALA A 46 7.54 -10.30 -0.91
CA ALA A 46 8.51 -9.36 -0.34
C ALA A 46 9.40 -8.73 -1.42
N HIS A 47 9.81 -9.52 -2.41
CA HIS A 47 10.66 -9.03 -3.49
C HIS A 47 9.96 -7.98 -4.34
N GLU A 48 8.71 -8.24 -4.72
CA GLU A 48 7.90 -7.29 -5.49
C GLU A 48 7.70 -5.99 -4.72
N TRP A 49 7.44 -6.09 -3.43
CA TRP A 49 7.23 -4.93 -2.59
C TRP A 49 8.50 -4.09 -2.45
N GLU A 50 9.65 -4.73 -2.25
CA GLU A 50 10.92 -4.01 -2.18
C GLU A 50 11.25 -3.31 -3.48
N ALA A 51 11.00 -3.95 -4.62
CA ALA A 51 11.22 -3.33 -5.92
C ALA A 51 10.32 -2.11 -6.12
N PHE A 52 9.06 -2.21 -5.71
CA PHE A 52 8.13 -1.09 -5.76
C PHE A 52 8.62 0.08 -4.89
N LEU A 53 9.02 -0.19 -3.65
CA LEU A 53 9.51 0.85 -2.76
C LEU A 53 10.79 1.52 -3.30
N ALA A 54 11.66 0.76 -3.91
CA ALA A 54 12.86 1.31 -4.53
C ALA A 54 12.49 2.29 -5.65
N GLY A 55 11.51 1.92 -6.48
CA GLY A 55 11.00 2.82 -7.52
C GLY A 55 10.37 4.07 -6.96
N VAL A 56 9.60 3.94 -5.88
CA VAL A 56 9.01 5.11 -5.19
C VAL A 56 10.10 6.06 -4.71
N ARG A 57 11.14 5.53 -4.06
CA ARG A 57 12.25 6.35 -3.56
C ARG A 57 13.04 7.01 -4.67
N ASN A 58 13.04 6.40 -5.84
CA ASN A 58 13.73 6.94 -7.02
C ASN A 58 12.84 7.87 -7.84
N GLY A 59 11.65 8.21 -7.37
CA GLY A 59 10.74 9.15 -8.03
C GLY A 59 10.06 8.61 -9.28
N GLU A 60 10.05 7.30 -9.49
CA GLU A 60 9.54 6.71 -10.74
C GLU A 60 8.02 6.72 -10.83
N PHE A 61 7.34 6.86 -9.71
CA PHE A 61 5.87 6.78 -9.65
C PHE A 61 5.24 8.09 -9.18
N GLU A 62 5.92 9.20 -9.42
CA GLU A 62 5.36 10.51 -9.13
C GLU A 62 4.30 10.86 -10.18
N GLN A 63 3.16 11.34 -9.72
CA GLN A 63 2.15 11.82 -10.65
C GLN A 63 2.63 13.10 -11.34
N PRO A 64 2.29 13.30 -12.61
CA PRO A 64 2.53 14.60 -13.26
C PRO A 64 1.81 15.69 -12.49
N LYS A 65 2.50 16.81 -12.29
CA LYS A 65 1.87 17.95 -11.62
C LYS A 65 0.99 18.71 -12.60
N VAL A 66 -0.19 19.08 -12.12
CA VAL A 66 -1.10 19.93 -12.89
C VAL A 66 -0.63 21.37 -12.71
N GLN A 67 -0.51 22.06 -13.82
CA GLN A 67 -0.04 23.45 -13.85
C GLN A 67 -1.23 24.39 -13.99
#